data_8b227112366eae137430e93ee33f33df
#
_entry.id   8b227112366eae137430e93ee33f33df
#
_cell.length_a   1.000
_cell.length_b   1.000
_cell.length_c   1.000
_cell.angle_alpha   90.00
_cell.angle_beta   90.00
_cell.angle_gamma   90.00
#
_symmetry.space_group_name_H-M   'P 1'
#
loop_
_entity.id
_entity.type
_entity.pdbx_description
1 polymer ?
#
loop_
_entity_poly.entity_id
_entity_poly.type
_entity_poly.pdbx_seq_one_letter_code
_entity_poly.pdbx_strand_id
1 'polypeptide(L)' 'HTETDPESIYNAKELQRGIDSLDANFRKAFDMYNAGYKYKEIADSLNLTIGTVKSRIFYSRKKLMESMSEFAS' A
#
# COMPACT_ATOMS: atom_id res chain seq x y z
N HIS A 1 13.38 -15.36 -12.96
CA HIS A 1 11.93 -15.38 -13.01
C HIS A 1 11.45 -14.41 -14.06
N THR A 2 10.44 -14.80 -14.76
CA THR A 2 9.85 -13.99 -15.80
C THR A 2 8.50 -13.48 -15.34
N GLU A 3 7.98 -12.50 -16.08
CA GLU A 3 6.70 -11.92 -15.77
C GLU A 3 5.54 -12.91 -15.94
N THR A 4 5.80 -13.98 -16.67
CA THR A 4 4.79 -15.02 -16.89
C THR A 4 4.82 -16.10 -15.83
N ASP A 5 5.70 -15.97 -14.84
CA ASP A 5 5.78 -16.90 -13.74
C ASP A 5 4.45 -16.87 -12.96
N PRO A 6 3.78 -18.03 -12.78
CA PRO A 6 2.53 -18.08 -12.03
C PRO A 6 2.64 -17.50 -10.63
N GLU A 7 3.79 -17.66 -10.01
CA GLU A 7 4.03 -17.13 -8.68
C GLU A 7 4.00 -15.61 -8.65
N SER A 8 4.61 -14.97 -9.66
CA SER A 8 4.58 -13.51 -9.78
C SER A 8 3.16 -12.99 -9.96
N ILE A 9 2.38 -13.66 -10.80
CA ILE A 9 1.00 -13.28 -11.06
C ILE A 9 0.17 -13.40 -9.78
N TYR A 10 0.39 -14.47 -9.06
CA TYR A 10 -0.31 -14.74 -7.82
C TYR A 10 0.01 -13.67 -6.77
N ASN A 11 1.29 -13.32 -6.66
CA ASN A 11 1.71 -12.28 -5.71
C ASN A 11 1.13 -10.92 -6.05
N ALA A 12 1.00 -10.62 -7.33
CA ALA A 12 0.39 -9.36 -7.76
C ALA A 12 -1.08 -9.27 -7.36
N LYS A 13 -1.80 -10.39 -7.49
CA LYS A 13 -3.21 -10.46 -7.08
C LYS A 13 -3.35 -10.33 -5.58
N GLU A 14 -2.47 -10.99 -4.82
CA GLU A 14 -2.50 -10.90 -3.37
C GLU A 14 -2.17 -9.50 -2.88
N LEU A 15 -1.22 -8.83 -3.54
CA LEU A 15 -0.89 -7.45 -3.21
C LEU A 15 -2.08 -6.55 -3.44
N GLN A 16 -2.75 -6.67 -4.57
CA GLN A 16 -3.92 -5.86 -4.88
C GLN A 16 -5.05 -6.12 -3.89
N ARG A 17 -5.25 -7.38 -3.54
CA ARG A 17 -6.27 -7.75 -2.56
C ARG A 17 -5.95 -7.14 -1.20
N GLY A 18 -4.67 -7.14 -0.82
CA GLY A 18 -4.23 -6.50 0.42
C GLY A 18 -4.49 -5.01 0.42
N ILE A 19 -4.19 -4.35 -0.69
CA ILE A 19 -4.45 -2.92 -0.84
C ILE A 19 -5.94 -2.64 -0.72
N ASP A 20 -6.76 -3.44 -1.38
CA ASP A 20 -8.21 -3.26 -1.35
C ASP A 20 -8.80 -3.49 0.04
N SER A 21 -8.14 -4.30 0.87
CA SER A 21 -8.60 -4.57 2.22
C SER A 21 -8.25 -3.48 3.21
N LEU A 22 -7.38 -2.55 2.83
CA LEU A 22 -7.02 -1.44 3.71
C LEU A 22 -8.22 -0.54 3.95
N ASP A 23 -8.29 0.02 5.16
CA ASP A 23 -9.28 1.03 5.45
C ASP A 23 -9.16 2.18 4.44
N ALA A 24 -10.29 2.79 4.08
CA ALA A 24 -10.30 3.81 3.02
C ALA A 24 -9.31 4.95 3.30
N ASN A 25 -9.18 5.36 4.56
CA ASN A 25 -8.27 6.45 4.91
C ASN A 25 -6.81 6.09 4.68
N PHE A 26 -6.45 4.84 4.99
CA PHE A 26 -5.08 4.36 4.76
C PHE A 26 -4.84 4.12 3.28
N ARG A 27 -5.83 3.57 2.59
CA ARG A 27 -5.69 3.26 1.18
C ARG A 27 -5.47 4.51 0.33
N LYS A 28 -6.18 5.58 0.63
CA LYS A 28 -6.02 6.83 -0.12
C LYS A 28 -4.59 7.36 -0.05
N ALA A 29 -4.03 7.41 1.16
CA ALA A 29 -2.66 7.88 1.34
C ALA A 29 -1.67 6.96 0.65
N PHE A 30 -1.88 5.66 0.78
CA PHE A 30 -0.99 4.66 0.19
C PHE A 30 -1.03 4.72 -1.34
N ASP A 31 -2.22 4.82 -1.92
CA ASP A 31 -2.37 4.91 -3.38
C ASP A 31 -1.69 6.15 -3.94
N MET A 32 -1.83 7.28 -3.28
CA MET A 32 -1.19 8.51 -3.73
C MET A 32 0.34 8.39 -3.64
N TYR A 33 0.81 7.79 -2.57
CA TYR A 33 2.24 7.57 -2.40
C TYR A 33 2.80 6.70 -3.55
N ASN A 34 2.11 5.63 -3.87
CA ASN A 34 2.52 4.73 -4.96
C ASN A 34 2.42 5.38 -6.33
N ALA A 35 1.54 6.37 -6.47
CA ALA A 35 1.41 7.12 -7.71
C ALA A 35 2.50 8.18 -7.88
N GLY A 36 3.36 8.36 -6.87
CA GLY A 36 4.50 9.25 -6.96
C GLY A 36 4.32 10.60 -6.27
N TYR A 37 3.24 10.80 -5.56
CA TYR A 37 3.02 12.06 -4.85
C TYR A 37 3.93 12.16 -3.63
N LYS A 38 4.35 13.38 -3.33
CA LYS A 38 5.18 13.64 -2.15
C LYS A 38 4.30 13.70 -0.90
N TYR A 39 4.89 13.44 0.24
CA TYR A 39 4.15 13.46 1.51
C TYR A 39 3.37 14.76 1.70
N LYS A 40 4.00 15.90 1.38
CA LYS A 40 3.35 17.19 1.52
C LYS A 40 2.13 17.30 0.62
N GLU A 41 2.25 16.81 -0.60
CA GLU A 41 1.14 16.84 -1.56
C GLU A 41 -0.02 15.97 -1.06
N ILE A 42 0.29 14.80 -0.52
CA ILE A 42 -0.71 13.91 0.03
C ILE A 42 -1.39 14.57 1.24
N ALA A 43 -0.59 15.16 2.11
CA ALA A 43 -1.11 15.84 3.29
C ALA A 43 -2.08 16.95 2.90
N ASP A 44 -1.70 17.77 1.94
CA ASP A 44 -2.56 18.86 1.46
C ASP A 44 -3.84 18.33 0.83
N SER A 45 -3.72 17.30 0.02
CA SER A 45 -4.86 16.71 -0.69
C SER A 45 -5.87 16.07 0.27
N LEU A 46 -5.37 15.41 1.30
CA LEU A 46 -6.24 14.69 2.24
C LEU A 46 -6.54 15.49 3.50
N ASN A 47 -6.05 16.71 3.56
CA ASN A 47 -6.24 17.60 4.72
C ASN A 47 -5.71 16.97 6.00
N LEU A 48 -4.47 16.47 5.92
CA LEU A 48 -3.79 15.80 7.02
C LEU A 48 -2.45 16.48 7.28
N THR A 49 -1.86 16.19 8.43
CA THR A 49 -0.47 16.59 8.68
C THR A 49 0.46 15.61 7.98
N ILE A 50 1.68 16.06 7.71
CA ILE A 50 2.69 15.20 7.10
C ILE A 50 2.98 13.99 8.00
N GLY A 51 3.02 14.19 9.30
CA GLY A 51 3.24 13.09 10.24
C GLY A 51 2.18 12.02 10.13
N THR A 52 0.93 12.42 10.00
CA THR A 52 -0.18 11.48 9.85
C THR A 52 -0.07 10.71 8.52
N VAL A 53 0.32 11.41 7.45
CA VAL A 53 0.53 10.77 6.16
C VAL A 53 1.61 9.70 6.26
N LYS A 54 2.74 10.04 6.88
CA LYS A 54 3.83 9.08 7.06
C LYS A 54 3.37 7.86 7.85
N SER A 55 2.64 8.09 8.94
CA SER A 55 2.13 7.00 9.77
C SER A 55 1.19 6.09 8.99
N ARG A 56 0.29 6.67 8.22
CA ARG A 56 -0.68 5.88 7.44
C ARG A 56 0.01 5.04 6.38
N ILE A 57 1.01 5.61 5.71
CA ILE A 57 1.77 4.88 4.71
C ILE A 57 2.57 3.75 5.37
N PHE A 58 3.18 4.04 6.51
CA PHE A 58 3.93 3.05 7.26
C PHE A 58 3.05 1.86 7.67
N TYR A 59 1.89 2.13 8.24
CA TYR A 59 0.97 1.08 8.66
C TYR A 59 0.41 0.30 7.48
N SER A 60 0.12 0.99 6.38
CA SER A 60 -0.36 0.32 5.17
C SER A 60 0.68 -0.67 4.67
N ARG A 61 1.93 -0.22 4.60
CA ARG A 61 3.02 -1.07 4.13
C ARG A 61 3.23 -2.25 5.08
N LYS A 62 3.21 -2.00 6.38
CA LYS A 62 3.38 -3.05 7.37
C LYS A 62 2.29 -4.11 7.26
N LYS A 63 1.05 -3.66 7.13
CA LYS A 63 -0.09 -4.57 7.01
C LYS A 63 0.00 -5.41 5.75
N LEU A 64 0.40 -4.81 4.65
CA LEU A 64 0.58 -5.53 3.40
C LEU A 64 1.69 -6.56 3.51
N MET A 65 2.79 -6.22 4.14
CA MET A 65 3.90 -7.15 4.32
C MET A 65 3.50 -8.33 5.19
N GLU A 66 2.74 -8.08 6.25
CA GLU A 66 2.24 -9.15 7.11
C GLU A 66 1.32 -10.10 6.33
N SER A 67 0.42 -9.53 5.54
CA SER A 67 -0.50 -10.31 4.74
C SER A 67 0.24 -11.19 3.73
N MET A 68 1.24 -10.61 3.05
CA MET A 68 2.02 -11.36 2.08
C MET A 68 2.89 -12.42 2.73
N SER A 69 3.39 -12.14 3.93
CA SER A 69 4.18 -13.10 4.67
C SER A 69 3.36 -14.32 5.06
N GLU A 70 2.13 -14.09 5.54
CA GLU A 70 1.21 -15.19 5.85
C GLU A 70 0.93 -16.02 4.62
N PHE A 71 0.72 -15.34 3.51
CA PHE A 71 0.43 -16.00 2.25
C PHE A 71 1.64 -16.81 1.76
N ALA A 72 2.83 -16.26 1.91
CA ALA A 72 4.05 -16.91 1.44
C ALA A 72 4.46 -18.11 2.30
N SER A 73 4.03 -18.14 3.53
CA SER A 73 4.33 -19.29 4.39
C SER A 73 3.33 -20.39 4.20
#